data_c1a4c77f1ab60f7982a03094d410f173
#
_entry.id   c1a4c77f1ab60f7982a03094d410f173
#
_cell.length_a   1.000
_cell.length_b   1.000
_cell.length_c   1.000
_cell.angle_alpha   90.00
_cell.angle_beta   90.00
_cell.angle_gamma   90.00
#
_symmetry.space_group_name_H-M   'P 1'
#
loop_
_entity.id
_entity.type
_entity.pdbx_description
1 polymer ?
#
loop_
_entity_poly.entity_id
_entity_poly.type
_entity_poly.pdbx_seq_one_letter_code
_entity_poly.pdbx_strand_id
1 'polypeptide(L)'
;MKKTCAKILIMALVLQSVYLTVNGTNESAKAATLNLHNPTIINGVSTWDCVYFGTYWQNDTNGDGVADQNDAKEPIKWRVLQVDGDDVFLMSDKILDYQWYKWYNNTQKDVTWEKCSLRTWLYSSLYRFAFSTEEQNAIKVTTVVNDKNEVYGTSGGNTTKDKIYIPSIKEVTNTNYGFVDYNSRSVTRKAKNTAYTMNYFINQSNVSQYGVWWIRTPGANHQQA
;
A
#
# COMPACT_ATOMS: atom_id res chain seq x y z
N MET A 1 17.09 -29.20 -6.17
CA MET A 1 16.73 -28.20 -5.13
C MET A 1 15.92 -27.12 -5.84
N LYS A 2 14.60 -27.13 -5.71
CA LYS A 2 13.72 -26.06 -6.24
C LYS A 2 13.90 -24.84 -5.37
N LYS A 3 14.51 -23.78 -5.91
CA LYS A 3 14.59 -22.48 -5.23
C LYS A 3 13.16 -21.93 -5.17
N THR A 4 12.57 -21.98 -4.01
CA THR A 4 11.30 -21.33 -3.71
C THR A 4 11.56 -19.82 -3.76
N CYS A 5 11.27 -19.20 -4.90
CA CYS A 5 11.28 -17.74 -5.01
C CYS A 5 10.13 -17.20 -4.15
N ALA A 6 10.45 -16.55 -3.06
CA ALA A 6 9.48 -15.82 -2.27
C ALA A 6 8.91 -14.69 -3.12
N LYS A 7 7.66 -14.83 -3.53
CA LYS A 7 6.85 -13.81 -4.17
C LYS A 7 6.26 -12.95 -3.07
N ILE A 8 6.30 -11.65 -3.15
CA ILE A 8 5.93 -10.77 -2.06
C ILE A 8 5.07 -9.60 -2.53
N LEU A 9 4.21 -9.22 -1.68
CA LEU A 9 2.96 -8.53 -1.75
C LEU A 9 3.07 -7.03 -1.55
N ILE A 10 2.19 -6.29 -2.22
CA ILE A 10 2.17 -4.83 -2.21
C ILE A 10 1.15 -4.30 -1.21
N MET A 11 1.60 -3.39 -0.41
CA MET A 11 0.79 -2.40 0.24
C MET A 11 1.22 -1.04 -0.27
N ALA A 12 0.37 -0.39 -1.06
CA ALA A 12 0.66 0.90 -1.65
C ALA A 12 -0.02 2.01 -0.86
N LEU A 13 0.62 3.13 -0.79
CA LEU A 13 0.19 4.22 0.06
C LEU A 13 0.52 5.59 -0.47
N VAL A 14 -0.34 6.47 -0.40
CA VAL A 14 -0.42 7.87 -0.04
C VAL A 14 -1.50 8.61 -0.81
N LEU A 15 -2.37 9.19 -0.07
CA LEU A 15 -3.31 10.19 -0.55
C LEU A 15 -3.29 11.41 0.34
N GLN A 16 -3.30 12.55 -0.29
CA GLN A 16 -3.42 13.81 0.37
C GLN A 16 -4.58 14.57 -0.27
N SER A 17 -5.52 15.04 0.56
CA SER A 17 -6.74 15.81 0.24
C SER A 17 -7.67 15.19 -0.83
N VAL A 18 -8.79 14.69 -0.36
CA VAL A 18 -9.92 14.29 -1.20
C VAL A 18 -10.85 15.49 -1.36
N TYR A 19 -10.89 16.11 -2.54
CA TYR A 19 -11.98 16.98 -2.94
C TYR A 19 -13.00 16.12 -3.68
N LEU A 20 -14.14 15.83 -3.05
CA LEU A 20 -15.30 15.28 -3.75
C LEU A 20 -15.98 16.41 -4.52
N THR A 21 -15.67 16.55 -5.79
CA THR A 21 -16.51 17.35 -6.69
C THR A 21 -17.72 16.52 -7.09
N VAL A 22 -18.87 16.84 -6.52
CA VAL A 22 -20.17 16.36 -7.02
C VAL A 22 -20.52 17.20 -8.25
N ASN A 23 -20.48 16.61 -9.44
CA ASN A 23 -20.97 17.23 -10.66
C ASN A 23 -22.50 17.41 -10.56
N GLY A 24 -22.94 18.64 -10.36
CA GLY A 24 -24.35 19.05 -10.39
C GLY A 24 -24.44 20.56 -10.34
N THR A 25 -24.73 21.19 -11.49
CA THR A 25 -25.26 22.54 -11.71
C THR A 25 -25.08 23.57 -10.59
N ASN A 26 -24.17 24.50 -10.82
CA ASN A 26 -24.11 25.88 -10.30
C ASN A 26 -24.60 26.16 -8.86
N GLU A 27 -24.02 25.46 -7.89
CA GLU A 27 -23.75 25.99 -6.56
C GLU A 27 -22.43 25.39 -6.12
N SER A 28 -21.56 26.22 -5.57
CA SER A 28 -20.29 25.75 -4.97
C SER A 28 -20.64 24.69 -3.93
N ALA A 29 -20.61 23.42 -4.33
CA ALA A 29 -20.70 22.32 -3.39
C ALA A 29 -19.49 22.48 -2.47
N LYS A 30 -19.73 23.09 -1.31
CA LYS A 30 -18.77 23.14 -0.21
C LYS A 30 -18.40 21.68 0.05
N ALA A 31 -17.18 21.31 -0.29
CA ALA A 31 -16.68 19.96 -0.06
C ALA A 31 -17.13 19.56 1.36
N ALA A 32 -17.92 18.50 1.47
CA ALA A 32 -18.26 17.98 2.78
C ALA A 32 -16.93 17.64 3.44
N THR A 33 -16.57 18.40 4.46
CA THR A 33 -15.34 18.18 5.20
C THR A 33 -15.48 16.80 5.83
N LEU A 34 -14.79 15.80 5.28
CA LEU A 34 -14.72 14.50 5.90
C LEU A 34 -14.11 14.75 7.28
N ASN A 35 -14.87 14.51 8.34
CA ASN A 35 -14.38 14.64 9.71
C ASN A 35 -13.50 13.42 10.01
N LEU A 36 -12.26 13.44 9.50
CA LEU A 36 -11.29 12.37 9.67
C LEU A 36 -10.35 12.72 10.82
N HIS A 37 -9.96 11.70 11.57
CA HIS A 37 -9.13 11.82 12.74
C HIS A 37 -7.86 10.99 12.61
N ASN A 38 -6.83 11.43 13.33
CA ASN A 38 -5.63 10.64 13.53
C ASN A 38 -5.97 9.35 14.30
N PRO A 39 -5.22 8.26 14.07
CA PRO A 39 -5.41 7.00 14.79
C PRO A 39 -5.38 7.18 16.31
N THR A 40 -6.16 6.39 17.00
CA THR A 40 -6.12 6.30 18.46
C THR A 40 -5.66 4.94 18.92
N ILE A 41 -4.90 4.89 20.01
CA ILE A 41 -4.48 3.64 20.66
C ILE A 41 -4.99 3.67 22.09
N ILE A 42 -5.94 2.79 22.39
CA ILE A 42 -6.53 2.66 23.74
C ILE A 42 -6.32 1.22 24.21
N ASN A 43 -5.66 1.05 25.34
CA ASN A 43 -5.33 -0.27 25.91
C ASN A 43 -4.64 -1.22 24.90
N GLY A 44 -3.73 -0.68 24.06
CA GLY A 44 -3.01 -1.45 23.05
C GLY A 44 -3.83 -1.81 21.80
N VAL A 45 -5.07 -1.32 21.70
CA VAL A 45 -5.93 -1.49 20.54
C VAL A 45 -5.91 -0.24 19.69
N SER A 46 -5.49 -0.38 18.44
CA SER A 46 -5.49 0.72 17.48
C SER A 46 -6.82 0.80 16.75
N THR A 47 -7.31 2.03 16.59
CA THR A 47 -8.48 2.35 15.78
C THR A 47 -8.10 3.38 14.73
N TRP A 48 -8.51 3.14 13.49
CA TRP A 48 -8.31 4.03 12.35
C TRP A 48 -9.65 4.44 11.76
N ASP A 49 -9.78 5.70 11.43
CA ASP A 49 -10.78 6.09 10.45
C ASP A 49 -10.45 5.45 9.10
N CYS A 50 -11.47 5.23 8.28
CA CYS A 50 -11.30 4.63 6.97
C CYS A 50 -12.03 5.44 5.90
N VAL A 51 -11.42 5.47 4.71
CA VAL A 51 -12.03 6.06 3.52
C VAL A 51 -12.03 5.05 2.38
N TYR A 52 -12.95 5.23 1.43
CA TYR A 52 -12.98 4.50 0.17
C TYR A 52 -12.52 5.44 -0.94
N PHE A 53 -11.49 5.02 -1.68
CA PHE A 53 -10.88 5.83 -2.72
C PHE A 53 -10.18 4.96 -3.75
N GLY A 54 -10.47 5.19 -5.04
CA GLY A 54 -10.04 4.31 -6.10
C GLY A 54 -10.76 2.96 -6.09
N THR A 55 -10.53 2.17 -7.12
CA THR A 55 -11.12 0.84 -7.29
C THR A 55 -10.07 -0.16 -7.76
N TYR A 56 -10.18 -1.43 -7.32
CA TYR A 56 -9.30 -2.49 -7.77
C TYR A 56 -10.01 -3.84 -7.76
N TRP A 57 -9.48 -4.83 -8.44
CA TRP A 57 -9.98 -6.20 -8.38
C TRP A 57 -9.75 -6.77 -6.98
N GLN A 58 -10.78 -7.25 -6.34
CA GLN A 58 -10.68 -7.77 -4.97
C GLN A 58 -11.37 -9.12 -4.81
N ASN A 59 -12.54 -9.31 -5.38
CA ASN A 59 -13.33 -10.52 -5.24
C ASN A 59 -13.78 -11.05 -6.61
N ASP A 60 -14.22 -12.32 -6.63
CA ASP A 60 -14.95 -12.90 -7.75
C ASP A 60 -16.36 -12.27 -7.80
N THR A 61 -16.53 -11.30 -8.66
CA THR A 61 -17.79 -10.54 -8.79
C THR A 61 -18.67 -11.06 -9.90
N ASN A 62 -18.11 -11.84 -10.84
CA ASN A 62 -18.83 -12.45 -11.95
C ASN A 62 -19.32 -13.88 -11.62
N GLY A 63 -18.83 -14.48 -10.52
CA GLY A 63 -19.27 -15.78 -10.01
C GLY A 63 -18.70 -16.98 -10.77
N ASP A 64 -17.60 -16.81 -11.51
CA ASP A 64 -16.97 -17.90 -12.26
C ASP A 64 -16.03 -18.78 -11.40
N GLY A 65 -15.81 -18.41 -10.13
CA GLY A 65 -14.97 -19.13 -9.18
C GLY A 65 -13.51 -18.63 -9.15
N VAL A 66 -13.16 -17.60 -9.93
CA VAL A 66 -11.81 -17.07 -10.04
C VAL A 66 -11.83 -15.55 -9.92
N ALA A 67 -11.31 -15.00 -8.83
CA ALA A 67 -11.19 -13.54 -8.72
C ALA A 67 -10.02 -13.04 -9.57
N ASP A 68 -10.30 -12.43 -10.73
CA ASP A 68 -9.31 -11.97 -11.69
C ASP A 68 -9.65 -10.61 -12.32
N GLN A 69 -9.00 -10.25 -13.42
CA GLN A 69 -9.21 -8.96 -14.09
C GLN A 69 -10.47 -8.92 -14.98
N ASN A 70 -11.20 -10.04 -15.11
CA ASN A 70 -12.51 -10.09 -15.76
C ASN A 70 -13.63 -9.68 -14.81
N ASP A 71 -13.33 -9.60 -13.52
CA ASP A 71 -14.24 -9.13 -12.49
C ASP A 71 -14.46 -7.62 -12.52
N ALA A 72 -15.54 -7.17 -11.90
CA ALA A 72 -15.73 -5.75 -11.63
C ALA A 72 -14.74 -5.30 -10.52
N LYS A 73 -14.19 -4.10 -10.71
CA LYS A 73 -13.36 -3.46 -9.68
C LYS A 73 -14.25 -2.97 -8.54
N GLU A 74 -13.78 -3.15 -7.32
CA GLU A 74 -14.46 -2.73 -6.10
C GLU A 74 -13.72 -1.59 -5.42
N PRO A 75 -14.42 -0.72 -4.66
CA PRO A 75 -13.79 0.38 -3.94
C PRO A 75 -12.68 -0.10 -3.00
N ILE A 76 -11.54 0.57 -3.05
CA ILE A 76 -10.42 0.27 -2.16
C ILE A 76 -10.67 0.96 -0.82
N LYS A 77 -10.63 0.17 0.27
CA LYS A 77 -10.67 0.67 1.63
C LYS A 77 -9.28 1.06 2.10
N TRP A 78 -9.15 2.25 2.66
CA TRP A 78 -7.90 2.79 3.19
C TRP A 78 -8.06 3.13 4.67
N ARG A 79 -7.04 2.80 5.47
CA ARG A 79 -6.87 3.29 6.85
C ARG A 79 -6.26 4.68 6.80
N VAL A 80 -6.78 5.59 7.60
CA VAL A 80 -6.22 6.92 7.80
C VAL A 80 -5.08 6.80 8.81
N LEU A 81 -3.85 7.01 8.36
CA LEU A 81 -2.67 6.98 9.23
C LEU A 81 -2.34 8.34 9.83
N GLN A 82 -2.65 9.41 9.11
CA GLN A 82 -2.46 10.79 9.58
C GLN A 82 -3.41 11.72 8.87
N VAL A 83 -3.89 12.72 9.60
CA VAL A 83 -4.58 13.90 9.07
C VAL A 83 -3.72 15.11 9.43
N ASP A 84 -3.38 15.94 8.43
CA ASP A 84 -2.59 17.15 8.57
C ASP A 84 -3.22 18.26 7.71
N GLY A 85 -4.05 19.08 8.34
CA GLY A 85 -4.88 20.05 7.63
C GLY A 85 -5.82 19.36 6.63
N ASP A 86 -5.70 19.71 5.37
CA ASP A 86 -6.49 19.11 4.26
C ASP A 86 -5.83 17.82 3.70
N ASP A 87 -4.67 17.44 4.21
CA ASP A 87 -3.91 16.30 3.74
C ASP A 87 -4.18 15.06 4.58
N VAL A 88 -4.35 13.93 3.92
CA VAL A 88 -4.59 12.63 4.56
C VAL A 88 -3.57 11.61 4.08
N PHE A 89 -2.84 11.00 5.03
CA PHE A 89 -1.95 9.89 4.75
C PHE A 89 -2.67 8.57 4.91
N LEU A 90 -2.71 7.77 3.87
CA LEU A 90 -3.54 6.57 3.79
C LEU A 90 -2.72 5.30 3.57
N MET A 91 -3.22 4.18 4.09
CA MET A 91 -2.69 2.85 3.86
C MET A 91 -3.82 1.87 3.50
N SER A 92 -3.66 1.07 2.45
CA SER A 92 -4.68 0.08 2.08
C SER A 92 -4.95 -0.89 3.23
N ASP A 93 -6.23 -1.18 3.48
CA ASP A 93 -6.65 -2.08 4.56
C ASP A 93 -6.35 -3.56 4.23
N LYS A 94 -6.34 -3.88 2.93
CA LYS A 94 -6.06 -5.22 2.39
C LYS A 94 -4.87 -5.20 1.46
N ILE A 95 -4.36 -6.38 1.21
CA ILE A 95 -3.39 -6.64 0.16
C ILE A 95 -4.12 -6.62 -1.19
N LEU A 96 -3.70 -5.71 -2.07
CA LEU A 96 -4.40 -5.48 -3.34
C LEU A 96 -3.83 -6.29 -4.49
N ASP A 97 -2.50 -6.51 -4.52
CA ASP A 97 -1.85 -7.21 -5.62
C ASP A 97 -0.58 -7.92 -5.13
N TYR A 98 0.04 -8.64 -6.03
CA TYR A 98 1.18 -9.49 -5.77
C TYR A 98 2.28 -9.25 -6.79
N GLN A 99 3.31 -8.52 -6.39
CA GLN A 99 4.38 -8.08 -7.28
C GLN A 99 5.78 -8.32 -6.71
N TRP A 100 6.75 -8.43 -7.62
CA TRP A 100 8.15 -8.51 -7.26
C TRP A 100 8.69 -7.14 -6.85
N TYR A 101 9.42 -7.08 -5.74
CA TYR A 101 10.21 -5.88 -5.42
C TYR A 101 11.24 -5.60 -6.54
N LYS A 102 11.86 -6.67 -7.03
CA LYS A 102 12.81 -6.68 -8.13
C LYS A 102 12.45 -7.80 -9.10
N TRP A 103 12.37 -7.53 -10.41
CA TRP A 103 12.16 -8.57 -11.41
C TRP A 103 13.21 -9.68 -11.31
N TYR A 104 12.80 -10.93 -11.43
CA TYR A 104 13.65 -12.10 -11.23
C TYR A 104 14.84 -12.17 -12.21
N ASN A 105 14.72 -11.58 -13.40
CA ASN A 105 15.76 -11.51 -14.44
C ASN A 105 16.65 -10.26 -14.32
N ASN A 106 16.41 -9.37 -13.36
CA ASN A 106 17.25 -8.22 -13.13
C ASN A 106 18.52 -8.64 -12.40
N THR A 107 19.67 -8.50 -13.05
CA THR A 107 21.00 -8.86 -12.51
C THR A 107 21.58 -7.81 -11.55
N GLN A 108 20.90 -6.67 -11.40
CA GLN A 108 21.35 -5.59 -10.52
C GLN A 108 21.40 -6.07 -9.06
N LYS A 109 22.56 -5.92 -8.42
CA LYS A 109 22.78 -6.41 -7.05
C LYS A 109 22.22 -5.45 -5.98
N ASP A 110 22.30 -4.16 -6.23
CA ASP A 110 21.95 -3.12 -5.27
C ASP A 110 20.64 -2.43 -5.67
N VAL A 111 19.52 -3.06 -5.33
CA VAL A 111 18.20 -2.54 -5.65
C VAL A 111 17.61 -1.84 -4.43
N THR A 112 17.62 -0.52 -4.48
CA THR A 112 16.94 0.36 -3.52
C THR A 112 15.52 0.67 -4.00
N TRP A 113 14.72 1.32 -3.16
CA TRP A 113 13.39 1.79 -3.55
C TRP A 113 13.41 2.60 -4.86
N GLU A 114 14.36 3.51 -5.01
CA GLU A 114 14.50 4.32 -6.22
C GLU A 114 14.56 3.50 -7.51
N LYS A 115 15.19 2.32 -7.47
CA LYS A 115 15.52 1.49 -8.63
C LYS A 115 14.70 0.21 -8.73
N CYS A 116 13.81 -0.06 -7.80
CA CYS A 116 13.05 -1.31 -7.78
C CYS A 116 11.95 -1.35 -8.85
N SER A 117 11.68 -2.55 -9.33
CA SER A 117 10.61 -2.80 -10.31
C SER A 117 9.23 -2.51 -9.74
N LEU A 118 9.06 -2.73 -8.44
CA LEU A 118 7.82 -2.48 -7.75
C LEU A 118 7.40 -1.01 -7.82
N ARG A 119 8.33 -0.07 -7.61
CA ARG A 119 8.07 1.37 -7.73
C ARG A 119 7.58 1.73 -9.13
N THR A 120 8.24 1.19 -10.17
CA THR A 120 7.84 1.38 -11.56
C THR A 120 6.44 0.84 -11.81
N TRP A 121 6.13 -0.36 -11.31
CA TRP A 121 4.83 -0.99 -11.48
C TRP A 121 3.72 -0.22 -10.73
N LEU A 122 3.98 0.26 -9.53
CA LEU A 122 3.02 1.09 -8.78
C LEU A 122 2.56 2.29 -9.61
N TYR A 123 3.50 2.95 -10.29
CA TYR A 123 3.18 4.11 -11.10
C TYR A 123 2.57 3.77 -12.46
N SER A 124 3.13 2.77 -13.17
CA SER A 124 2.70 2.45 -14.53
C SER A 124 1.41 1.62 -14.58
N SER A 125 1.08 0.91 -13.50
CA SER A 125 -0.04 -0.03 -13.44
C SER A 125 -1.03 0.35 -12.33
N LEU A 126 -0.70 0.14 -11.05
CA LEU A 126 -1.66 0.38 -9.97
C LEU A 126 -2.26 1.79 -10.01
N TYR A 127 -1.42 2.82 -10.08
CA TYR A 127 -1.88 4.22 -10.12
C TYR A 127 -2.83 4.50 -11.29
N ARG A 128 -2.56 3.92 -12.45
CA ARG A 128 -3.37 4.12 -13.66
C ARG A 128 -4.67 3.32 -13.65
N PHE A 129 -4.65 2.12 -13.08
CA PHE A 129 -5.81 1.23 -13.13
C PHE A 129 -6.74 1.41 -11.93
N ALA A 130 -6.21 1.86 -10.79
CA ALA A 130 -6.97 1.98 -9.56
C ALA A 130 -7.68 3.33 -9.40
N PHE A 131 -7.21 4.38 -10.06
CA PHE A 131 -7.70 5.74 -9.81
C PHE A 131 -8.19 6.42 -11.09
N SER A 132 -9.34 7.09 -11.01
CA SER A 132 -9.82 7.99 -12.05
C SER A 132 -8.87 9.18 -12.24
N THR A 133 -9.06 9.95 -13.30
CA THR A 133 -8.25 11.17 -13.55
C THR A 133 -8.40 12.17 -12.41
N GLU A 134 -9.59 12.36 -11.87
CA GLU A 134 -9.88 13.25 -10.74
C GLU A 134 -9.16 12.77 -9.49
N GLU A 135 -9.25 11.48 -9.19
CA GLU A 135 -8.55 10.85 -8.07
C GLU A 135 -7.03 10.94 -8.23
N GLN A 136 -6.51 10.69 -9.43
CA GLN A 136 -5.09 10.85 -9.74
C GLN A 136 -4.58 12.27 -9.50
N ASN A 137 -5.40 13.28 -9.78
CA ASN A 137 -5.08 14.68 -9.54
C ASN A 137 -5.11 15.03 -8.05
N ALA A 138 -5.97 14.39 -7.27
CA ALA A 138 -6.05 14.56 -5.81
C ALA A 138 -4.84 13.93 -5.08
N ILE A 139 -4.19 12.93 -5.67
CA ILE A 139 -3.01 12.29 -5.07
C ILE A 139 -1.80 13.22 -5.23
N LYS A 140 -1.28 13.72 -4.12
CA LYS A 140 -0.11 14.61 -4.09
C LYS A 140 1.20 13.87 -4.35
N VAL A 141 2.16 14.58 -4.95
CA VAL A 141 3.55 14.13 -5.02
C VAL A 141 4.20 14.33 -3.65
N THR A 142 4.66 13.25 -3.04
CA THR A 142 5.33 13.25 -1.74
C THR A 142 6.84 13.07 -1.91
N THR A 143 7.60 13.78 -1.11
CA THR A 143 9.05 13.54 -0.97
C THR A 143 9.26 12.35 -0.04
N VAL A 144 9.72 11.25 -0.60
CA VAL A 144 9.91 9.98 0.12
C VAL A 144 11.39 9.81 0.48
N VAL A 145 11.69 9.96 1.75
CA VAL A 145 13.04 9.75 2.27
C VAL A 145 13.30 8.27 2.43
N ASN A 146 14.38 7.78 1.84
CA ASN A 146 14.77 6.38 1.88
C ASN A 146 15.97 6.20 2.81
N ASP A 147 15.68 6.15 4.11
CA ASP A 147 16.71 6.01 5.14
C ASP A 147 17.45 4.68 5.02
N LYS A 148 18.70 4.68 5.47
CA LYS A 148 19.46 3.44 5.68
C LYS A 148 18.74 2.56 6.72
N ASN A 149 18.98 1.26 6.64
CA ASN A 149 18.60 0.36 7.73
C ASN A 149 19.47 0.67 8.96
N GLU A 150 18.86 0.97 10.09
CA GLU A 150 19.57 1.37 11.30
C GLU A 150 20.35 0.20 11.95
N VAL A 151 19.89 -1.03 11.76
CA VAL A 151 20.52 -2.24 12.33
C VAL A 151 21.72 -2.68 11.49
N TYR A 152 21.57 -2.70 10.17
CA TYR A 152 22.56 -3.26 9.26
C TYR A 152 23.39 -2.20 8.54
N GLY A 153 23.00 -0.92 8.61
CA GLY A 153 23.67 0.16 7.90
C GLY A 153 23.47 0.18 6.38
N THR A 154 22.67 -0.74 5.84
CA THR A 154 22.40 -0.86 4.40
C THR A 154 21.70 0.41 3.90
N SER A 155 22.25 1.01 2.83
CA SER A 155 21.71 2.25 2.27
C SER A 155 20.30 2.07 1.69
N GLY A 156 19.38 2.98 1.97
CA GLY A 156 18.04 3.01 1.37
C GLY A 156 18.02 3.61 -0.05
N GLY A 157 19.12 4.19 -0.49
CA GLY A 157 19.23 4.91 -1.76
C GLY A 157 18.85 6.38 -1.66
N ASN A 158 18.61 7.01 -2.81
CA ASN A 158 18.26 8.42 -2.88
C ASN A 158 16.80 8.66 -2.46
N THR A 159 16.55 9.88 -1.96
CA THR A 159 15.18 10.39 -1.80
C THR A 159 14.47 10.43 -3.14
N THR A 160 13.20 10.01 -3.15
CA THR A 160 12.36 9.97 -4.35
C THR A 160 11.16 10.91 -4.22
N LYS A 161 10.49 11.18 -5.33
CA LYS A 161 9.19 11.84 -5.36
C LYS A 161 8.18 10.87 -5.92
N ASP A 162 7.20 10.52 -5.10
CA ASP A 162 6.21 9.49 -5.43
C ASP A 162 4.79 9.94 -5.05
N LYS A 163 3.81 9.55 -5.85
CA LYS A 163 2.39 9.68 -5.53
C LYS A 163 1.88 8.49 -4.72
N ILE A 164 2.44 7.31 -5.01
CA ILE A 164 2.13 6.05 -4.32
C ILE A 164 3.44 5.35 -4.02
N TYR A 165 3.58 4.84 -2.80
CA TYR A 165 4.79 4.13 -2.37
C TYR A 165 4.47 3.11 -1.28
N ILE A 166 5.37 2.17 -1.05
CA ILE A 166 5.27 1.23 0.07
C ILE A 166 5.92 1.84 1.33
N PRO A 167 5.47 1.46 2.53
CA PRO A 167 5.97 2.07 3.76
C PRO A 167 7.42 1.67 4.07
N SER A 168 8.08 2.49 4.89
CA SER A 168 9.36 2.17 5.55
C SER A 168 9.13 1.51 6.90
N ILE A 169 10.21 0.99 7.49
CA ILE A 169 10.16 0.50 8.87
C ILE A 169 9.74 1.61 9.85
N LYS A 170 10.22 2.84 9.67
CA LYS A 170 9.85 3.99 10.52
C LYS A 170 8.35 4.28 10.48
N GLU A 171 7.73 4.16 9.31
CA GLU A 171 6.29 4.41 9.19
C GLU A 171 5.47 3.30 9.84
N VAL A 172 5.85 2.03 9.64
CA VAL A 172 5.08 0.89 10.20
C VAL A 172 5.41 0.58 11.66
N THR A 173 6.26 1.35 12.29
CA THR A 173 6.53 1.32 13.73
C THR A 173 6.16 2.62 14.42
N ASN A 174 5.57 3.57 13.68
CA ASN A 174 5.16 4.87 14.22
C ASN A 174 3.83 4.74 14.98
N THR A 175 3.87 4.99 16.27
CA THR A 175 2.68 4.95 17.13
C THR A 175 1.66 6.03 16.78
N ASN A 176 2.08 7.18 16.24
CA ASN A 176 1.17 8.20 15.75
C ASN A 176 0.36 7.76 14.53
N TYR A 177 0.84 6.73 13.80
CA TYR A 177 0.13 6.09 12.69
C TYR A 177 -0.70 4.88 13.14
N GLY A 178 -0.81 4.65 14.45
CA GLY A 178 -1.59 3.55 15.02
C GLY A 178 -0.84 2.21 15.10
N PHE A 179 0.45 2.16 14.84
CA PHE A 179 1.24 0.93 15.00
C PHE A 179 1.79 0.83 16.43
N VAL A 180 1.48 -0.26 17.14
CA VAL A 180 1.70 -0.35 18.60
C VAL A 180 3.05 -0.92 19.02
N ASP A 181 3.73 -1.67 18.18
CA ASP A 181 5.03 -2.26 18.52
C ASP A 181 5.92 -2.52 17.31
N TYR A 182 7.17 -2.91 17.56
CA TYR A 182 8.15 -3.25 16.54
C TYR A 182 8.04 -4.70 16.05
N ASN A 183 7.19 -5.52 16.62
CA ASN A 183 7.07 -6.92 16.25
C ASN A 183 6.45 -7.07 14.85
N SER A 184 7.12 -7.79 13.95
CA SER A 184 6.64 -8.05 12.58
C SER A 184 5.29 -8.78 12.53
N ARG A 185 4.94 -9.49 13.58
CA ARG A 185 3.66 -10.21 13.73
C ARG A 185 2.57 -9.40 14.44
N SER A 186 2.83 -8.13 14.73
CA SER A 186 1.84 -7.26 15.35
C SER A 186 0.52 -7.25 14.59
N VAL A 187 -0.59 -7.29 15.33
CA VAL A 187 -1.94 -7.24 14.76
C VAL A 187 -2.19 -5.95 13.98
N THR A 188 -1.52 -4.85 14.34
CA THR A 188 -1.66 -3.55 13.68
C THR A 188 -1.07 -3.54 12.28
N ARG A 189 -0.10 -4.42 12.00
CA ARG A 189 0.54 -4.59 10.69
C ARG A 189 -0.01 -5.74 9.86
N LYS A 190 -1.00 -6.49 10.38
CA LYS A 190 -1.65 -7.54 9.59
C LYS A 190 -2.57 -6.93 8.55
N ALA A 191 -2.44 -7.38 7.31
CA ALA A 191 -3.34 -7.08 6.22
C ALA A 191 -3.87 -8.38 5.61
N LYS A 192 -5.17 -8.49 5.41
CA LYS A 192 -5.77 -9.65 4.77
C LYS A 192 -5.53 -9.61 3.27
N ASN A 193 -5.34 -10.78 2.70
CA ASN A 193 -5.38 -10.95 1.25
C ASN A 193 -6.79 -10.65 0.71
N THR A 194 -6.89 -10.12 -0.50
CA THR A 194 -8.12 -10.16 -1.31
C THR A 194 -8.25 -11.54 -1.96
N ALA A 195 -9.43 -11.90 -2.44
CA ALA A 195 -9.57 -13.13 -3.25
C ALA A 195 -8.71 -13.06 -4.51
N TYR A 196 -8.60 -11.89 -5.13
CA TYR A 196 -7.71 -11.64 -6.26
C TYR A 196 -6.26 -12.01 -5.95
N THR A 197 -5.72 -11.60 -4.79
CA THR A 197 -4.36 -11.98 -4.40
C THR A 197 -4.22 -13.44 -3.99
N MET A 198 -5.29 -14.06 -3.48
CA MET A 198 -5.27 -15.49 -3.14
C MET A 198 -5.16 -16.40 -4.36
N ASN A 199 -5.60 -15.96 -5.54
CA ASN A 199 -5.44 -16.73 -6.78
C ASN A 199 -3.97 -17.02 -7.14
N TYR A 200 -3.03 -16.17 -6.75
CA TYR A 200 -1.60 -16.46 -6.91
C TYR A 200 -1.15 -17.71 -6.13
N PHE A 201 -1.96 -18.17 -5.19
CA PHE A 201 -1.67 -19.29 -4.29
C PHE A 201 -2.63 -20.47 -4.49
N ILE A 202 -3.46 -20.46 -5.53
CA ILE A 202 -4.53 -21.45 -5.73
C ILE A 202 -4.05 -22.92 -5.70
N ASN A 203 -2.79 -23.14 -6.05
CA ASN A 203 -2.15 -24.46 -6.03
C ASN A 203 -1.31 -24.71 -4.76
N GLN A 204 -1.43 -23.87 -3.74
CA GLN A 204 -0.66 -24.02 -2.50
C GLN A 204 -1.61 -24.39 -1.35
N SER A 205 -1.24 -25.39 -0.56
CA SER A 205 -1.94 -25.72 0.67
C SER A 205 -1.53 -24.78 1.81
N ASN A 206 -2.46 -24.53 2.73
CA ASN A 206 -2.22 -23.77 3.97
C ASN A 206 -1.78 -22.32 3.78
N VAL A 207 -2.29 -21.64 2.76
CA VAL A 207 -2.03 -20.20 2.57
C VAL A 207 -2.73 -19.40 3.67
N SER A 208 -1.98 -18.54 4.34
CA SER A 208 -2.52 -17.65 5.35
C SER A 208 -3.49 -16.63 4.73
N GLN A 209 -4.59 -16.35 5.43
CA GLN A 209 -5.47 -15.23 5.05
C GLN A 209 -4.78 -13.85 5.14
N TYR A 210 -3.67 -13.77 5.88
CA TYR A 210 -2.86 -12.56 5.99
C TYR A 210 -1.64 -12.66 5.08
N GLY A 211 -1.45 -11.62 4.27
CA GLY A 211 -0.32 -11.55 3.36
C GLY A 211 0.96 -11.07 4.02
N VAL A 212 2.06 -11.37 3.35
CA VAL A 212 3.38 -10.76 3.60
C VAL A 212 3.53 -9.61 2.61
N TRP A 213 4.08 -8.49 3.04
CA TRP A 213 4.21 -7.31 2.20
C TRP A 213 5.58 -6.64 2.35
N TRP A 214 6.00 -5.97 1.29
CA TRP A 214 7.30 -5.29 1.22
C TRP A 214 7.30 -3.99 2.00
N ILE A 215 8.45 -3.67 2.57
CA ILE A 215 8.79 -2.32 3.01
C ILE A 215 9.93 -1.79 2.14
N ARG A 216 10.07 -0.46 2.02
CA ARG A 216 11.14 0.15 1.22
C ARG A 216 12.47 0.23 1.95
N THR A 217 12.49 0.07 3.28
CA THR A 217 13.72 -0.03 4.06
C THR A 217 14.41 -1.33 3.72
N PRO A 218 15.67 -1.32 3.27
CA PRO A 218 16.38 -2.54 2.91
C PRO A 218 16.65 -3.42 4.14
N GLY A 219 16.81 -4.73 3.94
CA GLY A 219 17.24 -5.68 4.96
C GLY A 219 18.76 -5.63 5.21
N ALA A 220 19.35 -6.76 5.58
CA ALA A 220 20.80 -6.87 5.81
C ALA A 220 21.63 -6.60 4.54
N ASN A 221 21.03 -6.78 3.38
CA ASN A 221 21.58 -6.38 2.09
C ASN A 221 20.44 -5.98 1.15
N HIS A 222 20.77 -5.41 -0.01
CA HIS A 222 19.76 -4.94 -1.00
C HIS A 222 18.99 -6.08 -1.71
N GLN A 223 19.22 -7.33 -1.38
CA GLN A 223 18.44 -8.46 -1.86
C GLN A 223 17.32 -8.86 -0.90
N GLN A 224 17.29 -8.21 0.27
CA GLN A 224 16.33 -8.39 1.34
C GLN A 224 15.68 -7.03 1.62
N ALA A 225 14.42 -6.89 1.33
CA ALA A 225 13.63 -5.71 1.66
C ALA A 225 12.36 -6.11 2.43
#